data_7de1da1da30b9bdc7b47e637c2abe75a
#
_entry.id   7de1da1da30b9bdc7b47e637c2abe75a
#
_cell.length_a   1.000
_cell.length_b   1.000
_cell.length_c   1.000
_cell.angle_alpha   90.00
_cell.angle_beta   90.00
_cell.angle_gamma   90.00
#
_symmetry.space_group_name_H-M   'P 1'
#
loop_
_entity.id
_entity.type
_entity.pdbx_description
1 polymer ?
#
loop_
_entity_poly.entity_id
_entity_poly.type
_entity_poly.pdbx_seq_one_letter_code
_entity_poly.pdbx_strand_id
1 'polypeptide(L)'
;MHHRLYILIMCTLLLTAMSLASCSVDDAPDKQFNMSYNSQSGTPYSGKWDVSGKSIDKILMSEVGTTFMFGAIPTMQIVQTIFAGHAIEGVSTGAQSVAYESVQQSDGTIVYAIKPSVWQIEVQTDGKRHNLQLMLGPTNASTDQQSWGKYTPETRVLTVFLHITAYTIDNGDTHPLQLKLTYTGTPITDC
;
A
#
# COMPACT_ATOMS: atom_id res chain seq x y z
N MET A 1 34.18 3.62 55.18
CA MET A 1 33.65 4.67 54.21
C MET A 1 33.64 4.20 52.76
N HIS A 2 34.38 3.12 52.38
CA HIS A 2 34.47 2.68 50.99
C HIS A 2 33.28 1.83 50.46
N HIS A 3 32.52 1.16 51.32
CA HIS A 3 31.39 0.31 50.89
C HIS A 3 30.19 1.07 50.33
N ARG A 4 29.95 2.30 50.83
CA ARG A 4 28.81 3.10 50.33
C ARG A 4 29.10 3.74 48.96
N LEU A 5 30.34 3.94 48.59
CA LEU A 5 30.72 4.50 47.30
C LEU A 5 30.59 3.48 46.18
N TYR A 6 30.84 2.19 46.45
CA TYR A 6 30.68 1.12 45.45
C TYR A 6 29.22 0.85 45.09
N ILE A 7 28.32 0.96 46.05
CA ILE A 7 26.86 0.77 45.80
C ILE A 7 26.32 1.91 44.94
N LEU A 8 26.78 3.12 45.11
CA LEU A 8 26.35 4.28 44.32
C LEU A 8 26.87 4.19 42.88
N ILE A 9 28.08 3.70 42.66
CA ILE A 9 28.66 3.54 41.32
C ILE A 9 28.00 2.35 40.59
N MET A 10 27.64 1.27 41.26
CA MET A 10 26.94 0.14 40.67
C MET A 10 25.49 0.50 40.30
N CYS A 11 24.79 1.32 41.10
CA CYS A 11 23.42 1.79 40.75
C CYS A 11 23.41 2.76 39.56
N THR A 12 24.44 3.58 39.39
CA THR A 12 24.50 4.50 38.23
C THR A 12 24.87 3.75 36.94
N LEU A 13 25.65 2.66 37.02
CA LEU A 13 25.96 1.82 35.86
C LEU A 13 24.77 0.92 35.42
N LEU A 14 23.84 0.56 36.32
CA LEU A 14 22.64 -0.20 35.95
C LEU A 14 21.53 0.69 35.36
N LEU A 15 21.52 1.98 35.64
CA LEU A 15 20.52 2.89 35.07
C LEU A 15 20.83 3.37 33.64
N THR A 16 22.07 3.20 33.18
CA THR A 16 22.48 3.55 31.82
C THR A 16 22.34 2.44 30.78
N ALA A 17 21.96 1.24 31.21
CA ALA A 17 21.80 0.08 30.32
C ALA A 17 20.35 -0.15 29.82
N MET A 18 19.40 0.70 30.18
CA MET A 18 17.98 0.53 29.79
C MET A 18 17.46 1.56 28.77
N SER A 19 18.31 2.25 28.05
CA SER A 19 17.86 3.25 27.09
C SER A 19 18.57 3.21 25.75
N LEU A 20 18.68 2.05 25.11
CA LEU A 20 19.02 1.95 23.68
C LEU A 20 18.36 0.71 23.06
N ALA A 21 17.06 0.49 23.30
CA ALA A 21 16.25 -0.16 22.29
C ALA A 21 15.76 0.92 21.31
N SER A 22 16.72 1.60 20.68
CA SER A 22 16.46 2.35 19.47
C SER A 22 16.12 1.31 18.41
N CYS A 23 14.84 1.18 18.05
CA CYS A 23 14.49 0.60 16.78
C CYS A 23 15.22 1.42 15.70
N SER A 24 16.40 0.96 15.30
CA SER A 24 17.04 1.48 14.11
C SER A 24 16.22 1.00 12.93
N VAL A 25 15.32 1.86 12.46
CA VAL A 25 14.77 1.76 11.11
C VAL A 25 15.87 2.20 10.14
N ASP A 26 16.97 1.46 10.14
CA ASP A 26 17.98 1.53 9.09
C ASP A 26 17.57 0.51 8.05
N ASP A 27 16.71 0.93 7.17
CA ASP A 27 16.53 0.57 5.76
C ASP A 27 15.22 1.20 5.26
N ALA A 28 15.10 2.52 5.41
CA ALA A 28 14.08 3.25 4.67
C ALA A 28 14.45 3.18 3.18
N PRO A 29 13.59 2.64 2.32
CA PRO A 29 13.79 2.79 0.89
C PRO A 29 13.75 4.28 0.54
N ASP A 30 14.70 4.68 -0.30
CA ASP A 30 14.96 6.03 -0.78
C ASP A 30 13.77 6.99 -0.75
N LYS A 31 13.98 8.07 -0.10
CA LYS A 31 13.43 9.44 -0.03
C LYS A 31 12.31 9.86 -1.03
N GLN A 32 11.33 9.02 -1.34
CA GLN A 32 10.18 9.42 -2.17
C GLN A 32 8.84 9.46 -1.44
N PHE A 33 8.79 9.19 -0.14
CA PHE A 33 7.57 9.25 0.63
C PHE A 33 7.67 10.21 1.82
N ASN A 34 7.52 11.53 1.55
CA ASN A 34 7.00 12.46 2.55
C ASN A 34 5.47 12.30 2.63
N MET A 35 4.99 11.14 3.10
CA MET A 35 3.71 11.17 3.78
C MET A 35 3.96 11.87 5.11
N SER A 36 3.57 13.15 5.21
CA SER A 36 3.23 13.73 6.50
C SER A 36 2.18 12.81 7.10
N TYR A 37 2.59 11.98 8.04
CA TYR A 37 1.71 11.30 8.95
C TYR A 37 1.02 12.37 9.78
N ASN A 38 0.01 13.01 9.22
CA ASN A 38 -0.99 13.68 10.01
C ASN A 38 -1.67 12.56 10.77
N SER A 39 -1.58 12.60 12.08
CA SER A 39 -2.12 11.68 13.08
C SER A 39 -3.67 11.56 13.04
N GLN A 40 -4.26 11.42 11.88
CA GLN A 40 -5.63 10.94 11.73
C GLN A 40 -5.56 9.41 11.75
N SER A 41 -5.79 8.89 12.94
CA SER A 41 -6.14 7.53 13.34
C SER A 41 -6.44 6.55 12.21
N GLY A 42 -5.41 6.08 11.50
CA GLY A 42 -5.52 4.98 10.56
C GLY A 42 -4.60 3.84 10.97
N THR A 43 -4.94 2.61 10.62
CA THR A 43 -4.05 1.47 10.81
C THR A 43 -3.04 1.43 9.68
N PRO A 44 -1.74 1.62 9.95
CA PRO A 44 -0.71 1.48 8.92
C PRO A 44 -0.38 0.01 8.68
N TYR A 45 -0.11 -0.33 7.43
CA TYR A 45 0.32 -1.66 6.99
C TYR A 45 1.60 -1.55 6.17
N SER A 46 2.51 -2.50 6.35
CA SER A 46 3.64 -2.73 5.46
C SER A 46 3.41 -4.02 4.68
N GLY A 47 3.62 -3.97 3.38
CA GLY A 47 3.30 -5.10 2.54
C GLY A 47 3.94 -5.06 1.16
N LYS A 48 3.34 -5.80 0.26
CA LYS A 48 3.78 -5.92 -1.13
C LYS A 48 2.61 -5.99 -2.09
N TRP A 49 2.86 -5.55 -3.32
CA TRP A 49 1.99 -5.83 -4.46
C TRP A 49 2.48 -7.08 -5.19
N ASP A 50 1.54 -7.87 -5.66
CA ASP A 50 1.74 -8.87 -6.71
C ASP A 50 0.92 -8.49 -7.94
N VAL A 51 1.59 -8.50 -9.09
CA VAL A 51 0.98 -8.23 -10.40
C VAL A 51 1.47 -9.28 -11.38
N SER A 52 0.59 -10.19 -11.76
CA SER A 52 0.93 -11.26 -12.72
C SER A 52 2.19 -12.05 -12.35
N GLY A 53 2.37 -12.33 -11.04
CA GLY A 53 3.51 -13.08 -10.51
C GLY A 53 4.79 -12.27 -10.32
N LYS A 54 4.76 -10.94 -10.50
CA LYS A 54 5.84 -10.03 -10.13
C LYS A 54 5.50 -9.31 -8.86
N SER A 55 6.35 -9.41 -7.85
CA SER A 55 6.18 -8.74 -6.56
C SER A 55 6.94 -7.41 -6.49
N ILE A 56 6.33 -6.43 -5.81
CA ILE A 56 6.95 -5.16 -5.43
C ILE A 56 6.81 -5.04 -3.93
N ASP A 57 7.93 -5.09 -3.24
CA ASP A 57 7.99 -5.12 -1.78
C ASP A 57 8.04 -3.71 -1.16
N LYS A 58 7.92 -3.67 0.17
CA LYS A 58 8.04 -2.46 1.00
C LYS A 58 7.02 -1.37 0.67
N ILE A 59 5.80 -1.76 0.35
CA ILE A 59 4.70 -0.82 0.07
C ILE A 59 3.95 -0.50 1.37
N LEU A 60 3.86 0.78 1.67
CA LEU A 60 3.03 1.27 2.77
C LEU A 60 1.59 1.49 2.31
N MET A 61 0.66 1.08 3.13
CA MET A 61 -0.77 1.34 2.98
C MET A 61 -1.33 1.76 4.33
N SER A 62 -2.31 2.63 4.34
CA SER A 62 -3.03 3.03 5.54
C SER A 62 -4.52 2.80 5.37
N GLU A 63 -5.14 2.24 6.39
CA GLU A 63 -6.59 2.15 6.49
C GLU A 63 -7.10 3.34 7.30
N VAL A 64 -7.83 4.25 6.65
CA VAL A 64 -8.34 5.49 7.24
C VAL A 64 -9.86 5.55 7.04
N GLY A 65 -10.62 5.43 8.13
CA GLY A 65 -12.07 5.33 8.06
C GLY A 65 -12.52 4.14 7.23
N THR A 66 -13.20 4.40 6.10
CA THR A 66 -13.64 3.37 5.14
C THR A 66 -12.85 3.41 3.83
N THR A 67 -11.56 3.73 3.91
CA THR A 67 -10.71 3.91 2.73
C THR A 67 -9.35 3.27 2.94
N PHE A 68 -8.88 2.51 1.96
CA PHE A 68 -7.49 2.11 1.85
C PHE A 68 -6.73 3.16 1.04
N MET A 69 -5.65 3.67 1.60
CA MET A 69 -4.74 4.63 0.97
C MET A 69 -3.41 3.94 0.70
N PHE A 70 -3.07 3.76 -0.56
CA PHE A 70 -1.81 3.14 -0.97
C PHE A 70 -0.77 4.22 -1.22
N GLY A 71 0.33 4.16 -0.52
CA GLY A 71 1.44 5.07 -0.69
C GLY A 71 2.10 4.94 -2.06
N ALA A 72 2.15 3.74 -2.60
CA ALA A 72 2.56 3.46 -3.97
C ALA A 72 1.72 2.33 -4.57
N ILE A 73 1.52 2.39 -5.88
CA ILE A 73 0.88 1.33 -6.66
C ILE A 73 1.90 0.76 -7.66
N PRO A 74 1.68 -0.43 -8.22
CA PRO A 74 2.59 -1.06 -9.18
C PRO A 74 2.53 -0.38 -10.55
N THR A 75 2.82 0.90 -10.59
CA THR A 75 2.60 1.80 -11.71
C THR A 75 3.33 1.35 -12.97
N MET A 76 4.61 0.98 -12.83
CA MET A 76 5.42 0.56 -14.00
C MET A 76 4.85 -0.70 -14.65
N GLN A 77 4.41 -1.69 -13.85
CA GLN A 77 3.84 -2.94 -14.37
C GLN A 77 2.52 -2.70 -15.08
N ILE A 78 1.69 -1.81 -14.54
CA ILE A 78 0.42 -1.40 -15.16
C ILE A 78 0.70 -0.72 -16.50
N VAL A 79 1.59 0.26 -16.50
CA VAL A 79 1.93 1.05 -17.70
C VAL A 79 2.57 0.17 -18.78
N GLN A 80 3.49 -0.73 -18.42
CA GLN A 80 4.08 -1.69 -19.35
C GLN A 80 3.06 -2.62 -20.00
N THR A 81 1.96 -2.93 -19.28
CA THR A 81 0.88 -3.75 -19.85
C THR A 81 0.07 -2.97 -20.89
N ILE A 82 -0.18 -1.68 -20.65
CA ILE A 82 -1.00 -0.83 -21.51
C ILE A 82 -0.21 -0.30 -22.72
N PHE A 83 1.02 0.14 -22.49
CA PHE A 83 1.92 0.66 -23.52
C PHE A 83 2.94 -0.39 -23.97
N ALA A 84 2.50 -1.61 -24.18
CA ALA A 84 3.37 -2.69 -24.63
C ALA A 84 4.04 -2.34 -25.96
N GLY A 85 5.37 -2.43 -25.99
CA GLY A 85 6.17 -2.11 -27.19
C GLY A 85 6.57 -0.64 -27.33
N HIS A 86 6.12 0.26 -26.45
CA HIS A 86 6.55 1.65 -26.40
C HIS A 86 7.66 1.87 -25.38
N ALA A 87 8.55 2.81 -25.64
CA ALA A 87 9.57 3.22 -24.68
C ALA A 87 8.94 4.09 -23.59
N ILE A 88 8.95 3.62 -22.34
CA ILE A 88 8.45 4.39 -21.20
C ILE A 88 9.59 5.21 -20.64
N GLU A 89 9.49 6.53 -20.78
CA GLU A 89 10.51 7.51 -20.38
C GLU A 89 10.29 8.01 -18.96
N GLY A 90 9.05 8.01 -18.49
CA GLY A 90 8.70 8.45 -17.15
C GLY A 90 7.27 8.06 -16.77
N VAL A 91 7.07 7.87 -15.47
CA VAL A 91 5.75 7.62 -14.88
C VAL A 91 5.63 8.41 -13.59
N SER A 92 4.53 9.11 -13.41
CA SER A 92 4.21 9.86 -12.20
C SER A 92 2.81 9.52 -11.71
N THR A 93 2.68 9.25 -10.43
CA THR A 93 1.39 9.06 -9.77
C THR A 93 1.46 9.55 -8.35
N GLY A 94 0.36 10.11 -7.86
CA GLY A 94 0.18 10.39 -6.44
C GLY A 94 -0.25 9.14 -5.65
N ALA A 95 -0.47 9.32 -4.36
CA ALA A 95 -1.12 8.30 -3.54
C ALA A 95 -2.49 7.96 -4.14
N GLN A 96 -2.81 6.67 -4.20
CA GLN A 96 -4.07 6.18 -4.72
C GLN A 96 -4.90 5.60 -3.59
N SER A 97 -6.22 5.71 -3.72
CA SER A 97 -7.12 5.22 -2.70
C SER A 97 -8.30 4.46 -3.29
N VAL A 98 -8.89 3.59 -2.45
CA VAL A 98 -10.16 2.92 -2.76
C VAL A 98 -11.04 2.94 -1.51
N ALA A 99 -12.29 3.29 -1.68
CA ALA A 99 -13.29 3.18 -0.64
C ALA A 99 -13.83 1.75 -0.55
N TYR A 100 -14.31 1.36 0.62
CA TYR A 100 -14.88 0.05 0.85
C TYR A 100 -16.08 0.09 1.80
N GLU A 101 -16.83 -1.00 1.83
CA GLU A 101 -17.73 -1.42 2.92
C GLU A 101 -17.17 -2.68 3.53
N SER A 102 -17.31 -2.83 4.84
CA SER A 102 -16.76 -4.00 5.54
C SER A 102 -17.80 -4.71 6.38
N VAL A 103 -17.62 -6.03 6.51
CA VAL A 103 -18.42 -6.89 7.38
C VAL A 103 -17.46 -7.75 8.19
N GLN A 104 -17.61 -7.70 9.53
CA GLN A 104 -16.90 -8.60 10.41
C GLN A 104 -17.68 -9.91 10.56
N GLN A 105 -17.01 -11.03 10.41
CA GLN A 105 -17.54 -12.37 10.55
C GLN A 105 -17.41 -12.86 12.00
N SER A 106 -18.08 -13.96 12.34
CA SER A 106 -18.09 -14.53 13.70
C SER A 106 -16.71 -15.02 14.17
N ASP A 107 -15.82 -15.36 13.26
CA ASP A 107 -14.43 -15.75 13.54
C ASP A 107 -13.47 -14.54 13.67
N GLY A 108 -14.02 -13.33 13.64
CA GLY A 108 -13.25 -12.09 13.70
C GLY A 108 -12.65 -11.65 12.36
N THR A 109 -12.75 -12.48 11.31
CA THR A 109 -12.36 -12.10 9.94
C THR A 109 -13.15 -10.88 9.48
N ILE A 110 -12.47 -9.91 8.84
CA ILE A 110 -13.12 -8.76 8.21
C ILE A 110 -13.04 -8.94 6.70
N VAL A 111 -14.19 -8.87 6.05
CA VAL A 111 -14.30 -8.88 4.58
C VAL A 111 -14.66 -7.48 4.10
N TYR A 112 -13.94 -7.01 3.09
CA TYR A 112 -14.09 -5.69 2.51
C TYR A 112 -14.64 -5.80 1.08
N ALA A 113 -15.75 -5.15 0.81
CA ALA A 113 -16.29 -4.95 -0.53
C ALA A 113 -15.74 -3.61 -1.06
N ILE A 114 -14.82 -3.65 -2.00
CA ILE A 114 -14.19 -2.46 -2.56
C ILE A 114 -15.15 -1.79 -3.54
N LYS A 115 -15.31 -0.47 -3.38
CA LYS A 115 -16.15 0.32 -4.28
C LYS A 115 -15.41 0.64 -5.57
N PRO A 116 -16.14 0.75 -6.70
CA PRO A 116 -15.55 1.21 -7.95
C PRO A 116 -14.83 2.55 -7.77
N SER A 117 -13.66 2.68 -8.36
CA SER A 117 -12.84 3.90 -8.29
C SER A 117 -12.05 4.11 -9.57
N VAL A 118 -11.51 5.30 -9.72
CA VAL A 118 -10.65 5.67 -10.86
C VAL A 118 -9.31 6.13 -10.32
N TRP A 119 -8.24 5.52 -10.82
CA TRP A 119 -6.88 5.96 -10.56
C TRP A 119 -6.32 6.73 -11.75
N GLN A 120 -5.46 7.71 -11.47
CA GLN A 120 -4.83 8.53 -12.50
C GLN A 120 -3.32 8.39 -12.45
N ILE A 121 -2.72 8.21 -13.62
CA ILE A 121 -1.28 8.05 -13.80
C ILE A 121 -0.87 8.94 -14.98
N GLU A 122 0.17 9.76 -14.78
CA GLU A 122 0.83 10.43 -15.90
C GLU A 122 1.93 9.53 -16.44
N VAL A 123 1.96 9.35 -17.75
CA VAL A 123 2.94 8.52 -18.46
C VAL A 123 3.61 9.37 -19.52
N GLN A 124 4.94 9.29 -19.60
CA GLN A 124 5.71 9.83 -20.71
C GLN A 124 6.23 8.66 -21.56
N THR A 125 5.83 8.62 -22.82
CA THR A 125 6.25 7.60 -23.78
C THR A 125 6.40 8.23 -25.16
N ASP A 126 7.44 7.83 -25.90
CA ASP A 126 7.75 8.32 -27.25
C ASP A 126 7.77 9.86 -27.33
N GLY A 127 8.34 10.50 -26.30
CA GLY A 127 8.45 11.97 -26.19
C GLY A 127 7.14 12.70 -25.91
N LYS A 128 6.03 12.00 -25.61
CA LYS A 128 4.71 12.59 -25.31
C LYS A 128 4.28 12.25 -23.89
N ARG A 129 3.55 13.18 -23.27
CA ARG A 129 2.84 12.94 -22.00
C ARG A 129 1.42 12.49 -22.27
N HIS A 130 1.00 11.50 -21.51
CA HIS A 130 -0.34 10.95 -21.54
C HIS A 130 -0.93 10.92 -20.12
N ASN A 131 -2.22 11.21 -20.02
CA ASN A 131 -2.99 11.00 -18.80
C ASN A 131 -3.75 9.67 -18.93
N LEU A 132 -3.34 8.70 -18.14
CA LEU A 132 -3.93 7.37 -18.08
C LEU A 132 -4.94 7.33 -16.91
N GLN A 133 -6.19 7.03 -17.19
CA GLN A 133 -7.20 6.75 -16.16
C GLN A 133 -7.49 5.26 -16.13
N LEU A 134 -7.38 4.67 -14.95
CA LEU A 134 -7.62 3.24 -14.70
C LEU A 134 -8.94 3.08 -13.96
N MET A 135 -9.84 2.28 -14.49
CA MET A 135 -11.14 1.99 -13.88
C MET A 135 -11.04 0.71 -13.06
N LEU A 136 -11.26 0.81 -11.74
CA LEU A 136 -11.24 -0.30 -10.81
C LEU A 136 -12.64 -0.75 -10.47
N GLY A 137 -12.83 -2.07 -10.49
CA GLY A 137 -14.10 -2.71 -10.13
C GLY A 137 -15.06 -2.83 -11.30
N PRO A 138 -16.19 -3.49 -11.06
CA PRO A 138 -17.10 -3.83 -12.13
C PRO A 138 -17.87 -2.60 -12.60
N THR A 139 -17.86 -2.39 -13.88
CA THR A 139 -18.88 -1.54 -14.53
C THR A 139 -20.19 -2.30 -14.74
N ASN A 140 -20.15 -3.65 -14.85
CA ASN A 140 -21.32 -4.56 -14.91
C ASN A 140 -20.81 -5.98 -14.58
N ALA A 141 -20.77 -6.35 -13.31
CA ALA A 141 -19.91 -7.41 -12.85
C ALA A 141 -20.48 -8.83 -12.93
N SER A 142 -19.71 -9.70 -13.53
CA SER A 142 -19.57 -11.07 -13.01
C SER A 142 -18.79 -11.05 -11.69
N THR A 143 -19.06 -11.96 -10.77
CA THR A 143 -18.40 -12.07 -9.46
C THR A 143 -16.87 -12.14 -9.54
N ASP A 144 -16.32 -12.58 -10.66
CA ASP A 144 -14.88 -12.76 -10.90
C ASP A 144 -14.11 -11.46 -11.16
N GLN A 145 -14.82 -10.34 -11.35
CA GLN A 145 -14.24 -9.03 -11.63
C GLN A 145 -14.35 -8.06 -10.46
N GLN A 146 -14.90 -8.49 -9.33
CA GLN A 146 -15.04 -7.64 -8.15
C GLN A 146 -13.69 -7.45 -7.45
N SER A 147 -13.45 -6.23 -7.05
CA SER A 147 -12.38 -5.92 -6.11
C SER A 147 -12.87 -6.18 -4.69
N TRP A 148 -12.07 -6.82 -3.87
CA TRP A 148 -12.42 -7.16 -2.50
C TRP A 148 -11.18 -7.23 -1.61
N GLY A 149 -11.37 -7.30 -0.29
CA GLY A 149 -10.28 -7.49 0.64
C GLY A 149 -10.68 -8.42 1.79
N LYS A 150 -9.68 -8.91 2.50
CA LYS A 150 -9.84 -9.76 3.68
C LYS A 150 -8.74 -9.47 4.69
N TYR A 151 -9.12 -9.23 5.94
CA TYR A 151 -8.21 -9.23 7.07
C TYR A 151 -8.46 -10.48 7.93
N THR A 152 -7.40 -11.20 8.25
CA THR A 152 -7.45 -12.41 9.08
C THR A 152 -6.72 -12.12 10.40
N PRO A 153 -7.44 -12.04 11.54
CA PRO A 153 -6.86 -11.66 12.84
C PRO A 153 -5.77 -12.63 13.32
N GLU A 154 -5.94 -13.92 13.11
CA GLU A 154 -4.99 -14.96 13.55
C GLU A 154 -3.60 -14.76 12.97
N THR A 155 -3.53 -14.44 11.67
CA THR A 155 -2.27 -14.22 10.95
C THR A 155 -1.88 -12.75 10.89
N ARG A 156 -2.79 -11.86 11.28
CA ARG A 156 -2.67 -10.41 11.15
C ARG A 156 -2.38 -9.96 9.70
N VAL A 157 -2.87 -10.72 8.72
CA VAL A 157 -2.65 -10.42 7.30
C VAL A 157 -3.88 -9.75 6.72
N LEU A 158 -3.66 -8.61 6.08
CA LEU A 158 -4.63 -7.97 5.18
C LEU A 158 -4.25 -8.31 3.73
N THR A 159 -5.20 -8.82 2.97
CA THR A 159 -5.08 -9.01 1.53
C THR A 159 -6.14 -8.18 0.83
N VAL A 160 -5.74 -7.39 -0.17
CA VAL A 160 -6.64 -6.58 -1.00
C VAL A 160 -6.45 -6.97 -2.45
N PHE A 161 -7.53 -7.40 -3.08
CA PHE A 161 -7.59 -7.73 -4.51
C PHE A 161 -8.25 -6.57 -5.26
N LEU A 162 -7.53 -5.99 -6.20
CA LEU A 162 -8.03 -4.95 -7.07
C LEU A 162 -8.04 -5.44 -8.51
N HIS A 163 -9.12 -5.15 -9.20
CA HIS A 163 -9.28 -5.52 -10.59
C HIS A 163 -9.43 -4.25 -11.43
N ILE A 164 -8.46 -4.01 -12.30
CA ILE A 164 -8.54 -2.96 -13.30
C ILE A 164 -9.26 -3.55 -14.51
N THR A 165 -10.44 -3.03 -14.81
CA THR A 165 -11.34 -3.58 -15.84
C THR A 165 -11.29 -2.80 -17.15
N ALA A 166 -10.86 -1.53 -17.09
CA ALA A 166 -10.75 -0.69 -18.27
C ALA A 166 -9.75 0.46 -18.03
N TYR A 167 -9.35 1.13 -19.10
CA TYR A 167 -8.58 2.36 -19.05
C TYR A 167 -8.97 3.32 -20.17
N THR A 168 -8.64 4.61 -19.99
CA THR A 168 -8.67 5.63 -21.05
C THR A 168 -7.30 6.33 -21.11
N ILE A 169 -6.92 6.81 -22.28
CA ILE A 169 -5.73 7.63 -22.50
C ILE A 169 -6.21 8.99 -22.97
N ASP A 170 -5.76 10.07 -22.31
CA ASP A 170 -6.04 11.47 -22.67
C ASP A 170 -7.56 11.77 -22.82
N ASN A 171 -8.38 11.14 -21.98
CA ASN A 171 -9.85 11.20 -22.02
C ASN A 171 -10.45 10.71 -23.35
N GLY A 172 -9.73 9.87 -24.08
CA GLY A 172 -10.21 9.22 -25.29
C GLY A 172 -11.14 8.03 -25.02
N ASP A 173 -11.21 7.12 -25.95
CA ASP A 173 -12.05 5.93 -25.85
C ASP A 173 -11.67 5.03 -24.68
N THR A 174 -12.67 4.35 -24.15
CA THR A 174 -12.46 3.34 -23.09
C THR A 174 -12.02 2.01 -23.70
N HIS A 175 -10.89 1.51 -23.24
CA HIS A 175 -10.33 0.22 -23.65
C HIS A 175 -10.50 -0.79 -22.54
N PRO A 176 -10.95 -2.03 -22.83
CA PRO A 176 -11.05 -3.08 -21.82
C PRO A 176 -9.64 -3.52 -21.36
N LEU A 177 -9.52 -3.80 -20.06
CA LEU A 177 -8.31 -4.35 -19.46
C LEU A 177 -8.70 -5.39 -18.41
N GLN A 178 -7.96 -6.48 -18.33
CA GLN A 178 -8.15 -7.52 -17.32
C GLN A 178 -6.84 -7.65 -16.54
N LEU A 179 -6.60 -6.73 -15.60
CA LEU A 179 -5.40 -6.74 -14.79
C LEU A 179 -5.75 -6.87 -13.31
N LYS A 180 -5.23 -7.93 -12.68
CA LYS A 180 -5.41 -8.20 -11.25
C LYS A 180 -4.19 -7.74 -10.48
N LEU A 181 -4.43 -6.98 -9.42
CA LEU A 181 -3.43 -6.52 -8.47
C LEU A 181 -3.77 -7.12 -7.11
N THR A 182 -2.80 -7.68 -6.42
CA THR A 182 -2.97 -8.20 -5.07
C THR A 182 -2.01 -7.49 -4.13
N TYR A 183 -2.55 -6.78 -3.15
CA TYR A 183 -1.78 -6.26 -2.02
C TYR A 183 -1.87 -7.24 -0.86
N THR A 184 -0.73 -7.55 -0.24
CA THR A 184 -0.68 -8.34 0.99
C THR A 184 0.21 -7.62 1.99
N GLY A 185 -0.32 -7.32 3.17
CA GLY A 185 0.42 -6.58 4.20
C GLY A 185 0.03 -6.98 5.62
N THR A 186 0.88 -6.61 6.57
CA THR A 186 0.65 -6.76 8.00
C THR A 186 0.62 -5.39 8.67
N PRO A 187 -0.19 -5.20 9.73
CA PRO A 187 -0.19 -3.97 10.48
C PRO A 187 1.20 -3.67 11.04
N ILE A 188 1.62 -2.42 10.91
CA ILE A 188 2.81 -1.94 11.60
C ILE A 188 2.41 -1.73 13.05
N THR A 189 3.00 -2.49 13.95
CA THR A 189 2.89 -2.26 15.39
C THR A 189 3.97 -1.27 15.77
N ASP A 190 3.56 -0.15 16.37
CA ASP A 190 4.52 0.76 16.97
C ASP A 190 5.42 -0.02 17.95
N CYS A 191 6.72 0.17 17.81
CA CYS A 191 7.69 -0.33 18.77
C CYS A 191 7.64 0.50 20.04
#